data_3c4aa64eaa788fd30df1a4c6ae295eaa
#
_entry.id   3c4aa64eaa788fd30df1a4c6ae295eaa
#
_cell.length_a   1.000
_cell.length_b   1.000
_cell.length_c   1.000
_cell.angle_alpha   90.00
_cell.angle_beta   90.00
_cell.angle_gamma   90.00
#
_symmetry.space_group_name_H-M   'P 1'
#
loop_
_entity.id
_entity.type
_entity.pdbx_description
1 polymer ?
#
loop_
_entity_poly.entity_id
_entity_poly.type
_entity_poly.pdbx_seq_one_letter_code
_entity_poly.pdbx_strand_id
1 'polypeptide(L)'
;MRTNKKQQLLATTMDIVESDGLQGLTYDSLSTATGTSKSGLIYHFPSRRALEVELNKYSASLWTQALEDIAGAPPQQLDLPLRLKAIVINQSTSARRADLFLTLQSLPDPEIRRIWTDAWQPWSEGIAENSAALFILTLADGLWTSDHVNPTPLSATERQLIVEQACAFIDSVQWDSGRLPAHVDIVFPSYSFRSTSDSLSPSGLE
;
A
#
# COMPACT_ATOMS: atom_id res chain seq x y z
N MET A 1 -14.44 16.84 17.50
CA MET A 1 -12.98 16.93 17.52
C MET A 1 -12.51 18.02 16.56
N ARG A 2 -11.69 18.96 16.99
CA ARG A 2 -11.25 20.09 16.13
C ARG A 2 -10.17 19.54 15.20
N THR A 3 -10.47 19.29 13.95
CA THR A 3 -9.52 18.81 12.94
C THR A 3 -8.35 19.79 12.85
N ASN A 4 -7.13 19.29 13.03
CA ASN A 4 -5.93 20.09 12.94
C ASN A 4 -5.80 20.67 11.52
N LYS A 5 -5.51 21.96 11.37
CA LYS A 5 -5.34 22.64 10.07
C LYS A 5 -4.37 21.86 9.15
N LYS A 6 -3.28 21.33 9.71
CA LYS A 6 -2.31 20.52 8.97
C LYS A 6 -2.94 19.27 8.38
N GLN A 7 -3.81 18.57 9.13
CA GLN A 7 -4.52 17.38 8.63
C GLN A 7 -5.48 17.72 7.50
N GLN A 8 -6.19 18.86 7.59
CA GLN A 8 -7.05 19.33 6.49
C GLN A 8 -6.26 19.61 5.21
N LEU A 9 -5.08 20.25 5.33
CA LEU A 9 -4.18 20.49 4.21
C LEU A 9 -3.69 19.18 3.59
N LEU A 10 -3.33 18.19 4.40
CA LEU A 10 -2.88 16.87 3.92
C LEU A 10 -4.03 16.09 3.24
N ALA A 11 -5.25 16.14 3.77
CA ALA A 11 -6.41 15.53 3.13
C ALA A 11 -6.64 16.14 1.74
N THR A 12 -6.64 17.48 1.61
CA THR A 12 -6.76 18.15 0.30
C THR A 12 -5.56 17.81 -0.61
N THR A 13 -4.36 17.63 -0.04
CA THR A 13 -3.19 17.18 -0.81
C THR A 13 -3.41 15.79 -1.41
N MET A 14 -4.00 14.86 -0.64
CA MET A 14 -4.38 13.54 -1.16
C MET A 14 -5.38 13.65 -2.31
N ASP A 15 -6.36 14.55 -2.22
CA ASP A 15 -7.37 14.74 -3.28
C ASP A 15 -6.74 15.31 -4.56
N ILE A 16 -5.76 16.22 -4.46
CA ILE A 16 -4.98 16.70 -5.61
C ILE A 16 -4.18 15.56 -6.24
N VAL A 17 -3.52 14.74 -5.43
CA VAL A 17 -2.74 13.59 -5.96
C VAL A 17 -3.67 12.56 -6.60
N GLU A 18 -4.88 12.36 -6.07
CA GLU A 18 -5.90 11.48 -6.65
C GLU A 18 -6.32 11.94 -8.04
N SER A 19 -6.60 13.24 -8.22
CA SER A 19 -7.08 13.81 -9.49
C SER A 19 -5.96 14.02 -10.51
N ASP A 20 -4.85 14.64 -10.10
CA ASP A 20 -3.83 15.22 -10.98
C ASP A 20 -2.47 14.52 -10.87
N GLY A 21 -2.36 13.50 -10.00
CA GLY A 21 -1.12 12.81 -9.70
C GLY A 21 -0.12 13.69 -8.91
N LEU A 22 1.06 13.12 -8.64
CA LEU A 22 2.12 13.83 -7.92
C LEU A 22 2.63 15.08 -8.66
N GLN A 23 2.50 15.14 -9.97
CA GLN A 23 2.91 16.30 -10.77
C GLN A 23 1.96 17.48 -10.57
N GLY A 24 0.67 17.23 -10.34
CA GLY A 24 -0.33 18.25 -10.03
C GLY A 24 -0.15 18.88 -8.64
N LEU A 25 0.59 18.24 -7.77
CA LEU A 25 0.84 18.74 -6.42
C LEU A 25 1.87 19.88 -6.43
N THR A 26 1.40 21.09 -6.29
CA THR A 26 2.20 22.33 -6.19
C THR A 26 1.67 23.18 -5.04
N TYR A 27 2.46 24.16 -4.57
CA TYR A 27 1.94 25.15 -3.61
C TYR A 27 0.82 26.00 -4.18
N ASP A 28 0.79 26.20 -5.51
CA ASP A 28 -0.25 26.94 -6.19
C ASP A 28 -1.56 26.15 -6.22
N SER A 29 -1.53 24.89 -6.62
CA SER A 29 -2.72 24.04 -6.64
C SER A 29 -3.27 23.86 -5.22
N LEU A 30 -2.41 23.62 -4.23
CA LEU A 30 -2.83 23.48 -2.84
C LEU A 30 -3.36 24.80 -2.24
N SER A 31 -2.76 25.93 -2.57
CA SER A 31 -3.26 27.26 -2.17
C SER A 31 -4.65 27.53 -2.73
N THR A 32 -4.85 27.22 -4.01
CA THR A 32 -6.15 27.39 -4.70
C THR A 32 -7.20 26.47 -4.06
N ALA A 33 -6.88 25.20 -3.86
CA ALA A 33 -7.82 24.21 -3.33
C ALA A 33 -8.21 24.47 -1.86
N THR A 34 -7.29 25.03 -1.04
CA THR A 34 -7.51 25.20 0.40
C THR A 34 -7.83 26.62 0.82
N GLY A 35 -7.69 27.62 -0.07
CA GLY A 35 -7.77 29.03 0.27
C GLY A 35 -6.65 29.50 1.23
N THR A 36 -5.63 28.68 1.47
CA THR A 36 -4.50 29.00 2.33
C THR A 36 -3.42 29.70 1.53
N SER A 37 -2.92 30.85 2.01
CA SER A 37 -1.84 31.57 1.32
C SER A 37 -0.58 30.71 1.20
N LYS A 38 0.25 30.96 0.16
CA LYS A 38 1.55 30.27 0.02
C LYS A 38 2.43 30.39 1.27
N SER A 39 2.46 31.55 1.92
CA SER A 39 3.18 31.75 3.18
C SER A 39 2.62 30.89 4.31
N GLY A 40 1.29 30.73 4.39
CA GLY A 40 0.64 29.82 5.32
C GLY A 40 0.97 28.35 5.04
N LEU A 41 1.03 27.96 3.77
CA LEU A 41 1.45 26.60 3.39
C LEU A 41 2.92 26.35 3.72
N ILE A 42 3.82 27.31 3.45
CA ILE A 42 5.25 27.22 3.78
C ILE A 42 5.47 27.13 5.30
N TYR A 43 4.62 27.76 6.10
CA TYR A 43 4.66 27.61 7.56
C TYR A 43 4.40 26.16 7.98
N HIS A 44 3.46 25.45 7.33
CA HIS A 44 3.16 24.06 7.63
C HIS A 44 4.11 23.06 6.95
N PHE A 45 4.57 23.39 5.75
CA PHE A 45 5.43 22.57 4.91
C PHE A 45 6.54 23.44 4.30
N PRO A 46 7.70 23.55 4.96
CA PRO A 46 8.77 24.49 4.54
C PRO A 46 9.36 24.22 3.15
N SER A 47 9.17 23.02 2.62
CA SER A 47 9.60 22.63 1.28
C SER A 47 8.63 21.61 0.68
N ARG A 48 8.68 21.45 -0.65
CA ARG A 48 7.95 20.36 -1.33
C ARG A 48 8.32 19.01 -0.72
N ARG A 49 9.59 18.76 -0.45
CA ARG A 49 10.06 17.55 0.22
C ARG A 49 9.40 17.34 1.58
N ALA A 50 9.29 18.38 2.39
CA ALA A 50 8.61 18.32 3.68
C ALA A 50 7.12 17.98 3.53
N LEU A 51 6.45 18.53 2.52
CA LEU A 51 5.07 18.19 2.20
C LEU A 51 4.93 16.71 1.79
N GLU A 52 5.81 16.20 0.94
CA GLU A 52 5.79 14.80 0.47
C GLU A 52 6.03 13.82 1.64
N VAL A 53 6.97 14.09 2.51
CA VAL A 53 7.22 13.27 3.72
C VAL A 53 6.00 13.27 4.65
N GLU A 54 5.42 14.43 4.92
CA GLU A 54 4.23 14.52 5.78
C GLU A 54 2.98 13.89 5.14
N LEU A 55 2.86 13.95 3.81
CA LEU A 55 1.79 13.29 3.09
C LEU A 55 1.89 11.77 3.22
N ASN A 56 3.09 11.20 3.07
CA ASN A 56 3.31 9.76 3.25
C ASN A 56 3.05 9.31 4.69
N LYS A 57 3.47 10.11 5.70
CA LYS A 57 3.13 9.84 7.10
C LYS A 57 1.62 9.85 7.33
N TYR A 58 0.92 10.81 6.74
CA TYR A 58 -0.52 10.92 6.83
C TYR A 58 -1.22 9.73 6.19
N SER A 59 -0.85 9.36 4.96
CA SER A 59 -1.41 8.19 4.28
C SER A 59 -1.13 6.89 5.05
N ALA A 60 0.10 6.68 5.53
CA ALA A 60 0.44 5.53 6.36
C ALA A 60 -0.38 5.47 7.65
N SER A 61 -0.63 6.63 8.30
CA SER A 61 -1.47 6.68 9.50
C SER A 61 -2.93 6.33 9.21
N LEU A 62 -3.48 6.79 8.08
CA LEU A 62 -4.84 6.44 7.65
C LEU A 62 -4.96 4.94 7.36
N TRP A 63 -3.96 4.38 6.68
CA TRP A 63 -3.91 2.95 6.39
C TRP A 63 -3.86 2.11 7.66
N THR A 64 -2.99 2.45 8.61
CA THR A 64 -2.91 1.76 9.92
C THR A 64 -4.23 1.86 10.68
N GLN A 65 -4.83 3.05 10.73
CA GLN A 65 -6.12 3.25 11.40
C GLN A 65 -7.22 2.41 10.75
N ALA A 66 -7.28 2.35 9.42
CA ALA A 66 -8.27 1.54 8.72
C ALA A 66 -8.11 0.04 9.03
N LEU A 67 -6.89 -0.46 9.13
CA LEU A 67 -6.65 -1.85 9.55
C LEU A 67 -7.09 -2.11 10.99
N GLU A 68 -6.79 -1.20 11.92
CA GLU A 68 -7.23 -1.30 13.31
C GLU A 68 -8.76 -1.24 13.44
N ASP A 69 -9.42 -0.36 12.67
CA ASP A 69 -10.88 -0.26 12.64
C ASP A 69 -11.52 -1.55 12.10
N ILE A 70 -10.95 -2.18 11.09
CA ILE A 70 -11.41 -3.47 10.53
C ILE A 70 -11.17 -4.61 11.53
N ALA A 71 -9.99 -4.66 12.14
CA ALA A 71 -9.62 -5.75 13.05
C ALA A 71 -10.20 -5.61 14.45
N GLY A 72 -10.62 -4.40 14.84
CA GLY A 72 -11.13 -4.07 16.18
C GLY A 72 -10.05 -3.98 17.26
N ALA A 73 -8.76 -4.12 16.91
CA ALA A 73 -7.64 -4.06 17.85
C ALA A 73 -6.32 -3.71 17.11
N PRO A 74 -5.30 -3.20 17.83
CA PRO A 74 -3.98 -2.99 17.25
C PRO A 74 -3.27 -4.32 16.94
N PRO A 75 -2.34 -4.36 15.97
CA PRO A 75 -1.75 -5.60 15.44
C PRO A 75 -1.04 -6.47 16.51
N GLN A 76 -0.51 -5.87 17.58
CA GLN A 76 0.16 -6.58 18.68
C GLN A 76 -0.79 -7.44 19.52
N GLN A 77 -2.10 -7.22 19.42
CA GLN A 77 -3.14 -7.97 20.13
C GLN A 77 -3.82 -9.01 19.23
N LEU A 78 -3.40 -9.11 17.98
CA LEU A 78 -4.01 -9.96 16.95
C LEU A 78 -3.07 -11.10 16.58
N ASP A 79 -3.63 -12.28 16.37
CA ASP A 79 -2.93 -13.39 15.72
C ASP A 79 -2.77 -13.12 14.20
N LEU A 80 -1.93 -13.92 13.55
CA LEU A 80 -1.65 -13.79 12.13
C LEU A 80 -2.91 -13.91 11.25
N PRO A 81 -3.84 -14.87 11.46
CA PRO A 81 -5.09 -14.96 10.71
C PRO A 81 -5.94 -13.69 10.75
N LEU A 82 -6.11 -13.09 11.91
CA LEU A 82 -6.90 -11.86 12.05
C LEU A 82 -6.24 -10.66 11.35
N ARG A 83 -4.91 -10.54 11.45
CA ARG A 83 -4.16 -9.51 10.72
C ARG A 83 -4.30 -9.69 9.21
N LEU A 84 -4.21 -10.92 8.70
CA LEU A 84 -4.39 -11.22 7.26
C LEU A 84 -5.79 -10.90 6.78
N LYS A 85 -6.83 -11.21 7.56
CA LYS A 85 -8.21 -10.82 7.21
C LYS A 85 -8.36 -9.32 7.11
N ALA A 86 -7.82 -8.57 8.08
CA ALA A 86 -7.86 -7.11 8.04
C ALA A 86 -7.15 -6.56 6.79
N ILE A 87 -5.98 -7.11 6.44
CA ILE A 87 -5.24 -6.73 5.24
C ILE A 87 -6.07 -7.00 3.98
N VAL A 88 -6.63 -8.20 3.81
CA VAL A 88 -7.44 -8.56 2.64
C VAL A 88 -8.64 -7.61 2.50
N ILE A 89 -9.37 -7.37 3.58
CA ILE A 89 -10.54 -6.49 3.57
C ILE A 89 -10.11 -5.05 3.24
N ASN A 90 -9.06 -4.53 3.88
CA ASN A 90 -8.55 -3.18 3.63
C ASN A 90 -8.13 -3.02 2.16
N GLN A 91 -7.31 -3.93 1.64
CA GLN A 91 -6.81 -3.89 0.27
C GLN A 91 -7.93 -4.04 -0.78
N SER A 92 -9.06 -4.63 -0.41
CA SER A 92 -10.22 -4.73 -1.30
C SER A 92 -11.05 -3.44 -1.36
N THR A 93 -10.98 -2.57 -0.35
CA THR A 93 -11.88 -1.40 -0.21
C THR A 93 -11.20 -0.06 -0.40
N SER A 94 -9.87 0.01 -0.27
CA SER A 94 -9.12 1.26 -0.08
C SER A 94 -8.31 1.71 -1.28
N ALA A 95 -8.52 1.12 -2.47
CA ALA A 95 -7.72 1.40 -3.66
C ALA A 95 -7.96 2.83 -4.18
N ARG A 96 -7.14 3.80 -3.73
CA ARG A 96 -7.06 5.14 -4.30
C ARG A 96 -5.84 5.23 -5.21
N ARG A 97 -5.96 5.91 -6.35
CA ARG A 97 -4.81 6.18 -7.25
C ARG A 97 -3.69 6.93 -6.52
N ALA A 98 -4.05 7.83 -5.59
CA ALA A 98 -3.10 8.54 -4.75
C ALA A 98 -2.19 7.57 -3.98
N ASP A 99 -2.73 6.50 -3.40
CA ASP A 99 -1.95 5.52 -2.64
C ASP A 99 -0.97 4.77 -3.54
N LEU A 100 -1.37 4.43 -4.78
CA LEU A 100 -0.46 3.83 -5.77
C LEU A 100 0.69 4.80 -6.13
N PHE A 101 0.39 6.08 -6.39
CA PHE A 101 1.41 7.07 -6.68
C PHE A 101 2.40 7.27 -5.53
N LEU A 102 1.90 7.31 -4.28
CA LEU A 102 2.75 7.42 -3.09
C LEU A 102 3.62 6.16 -2.90
N THR A 103 3.07 4.97 -3.15
CA THR A 103 3.81 3.71 -3.10
C THR A 103 4.95 3.72 -4.12
N LEU A 104 4.68 4.06 -5.39
CA LEU A 104 5.70 4.13 -6.44
C LEU A 104 6.78 5.18 -6.11
N GLN A 105 6.40 6.33 -5.53
CA GLN A 105 7.34 7.34 -5.07
C GLN A 105 8.25 6.83 -3.94
N SER A 106 7.74 5.96 -3.08
CA SER A 106 8.49 5.42 -1.94
C SER A 106 9.64 4.51 -2.35
N LEU A 107 9.53 3.82 -3.49
CA LEU A 107 10.49 2.80 -3.91
C LEU A 107 11.94 3.30 -4.03
N PRO A 108 12.23 4.45 -4.67
CA PRO A 108 13.59 4.99 -4.75
C PRO A 108 14.01 5.80 -3.51
N ASP A 109 13.09 6.14 -2.60
CA ASP A 109 13.31 7.09 -1.51
C ASP A 109 13.43 6.37 -0.15
N PRO A 110 14.63 6.31 0.44
CA PRO A 110 14.83 5.55 1.68
C PRO A 110 14.09 6.14 2.90
N GLU A 111 13.90 7.47 2.97
CA GLU A 111 13.16 8.11 4.08
C GLU A 111 11.67 7.79 3.99
N ILE A 112 11.08 7.95 2.80
CA ILE A 112 9.66 7.64 2.58
C ILE A 112 9.42 6.13 2.73
N ARG A 113 10.31 5.30 2.18
CA ARG A 113 10.24 3.84 2.33
C ARG A 113 10.21 3.44 3.81
N ARG A 114 11.01 4.08 4.66
CA ARG A 114 11.03 3.79 6.09
C ARG A 114 9.68 4.07 6.76
N ILE A 115 8.99 5.15 6.39
CA ILE A 115 7.64 5.46 6.91
C ILE A 115 6.70 4.29 6.68
N TRP A 116 6.70 3.75 5.45
CA TRP A 116 5.85 2.61 5.11
C TRP A 116 6.33 1.31 5.73
N THR A 117 7.63 1.08 5.83
CA THR A 117 8.19 -0.09 6.52
C THR A 117 7.78 -0.10 7.99
N ASP A 118 7.91 1.04 8.67
CA ASP A 118 7.55 1.15 10.10
C ASP A 118 6.03 0.95 10.33
N ALA A 119 5.19 1.42 9.40
CA ALA A 119 3.74 1.19 9.46
C ALA A 119 3.35 -0.26 9.16
N TRP A 120 4.04 -0.90 8.20
CA TRP A 120 3.75 -2.26 7.74
C TRP A 120 4.25 -3.34 8.69
N GLN A 121 5.44 -3.15 9.29
CA GLN A 121 6.13 -4.17 10.07
C GLN A 121 5.25 -4.87 11.12
N PRO A 122 4.46 -4.16 11.96
CA PRO A 122 3.64 -4.83 12.98
C PRO A 122 2.53 -5.72 12.39
N TRP A 123 2.05 -5.40 11.18
CA TRP A 123 1.01 -6.17 10.48
C TRP A 123 1.57 -7.39 9.75
N SER A 124 2.83 -7.33 9.31
CA SER A 124 3.48 -8.36 8.49
C SER A 124 4.28 -9.39 9.28
N GLU A 125 4.38 -9.26 10.60
CA GLU A 125 5.11 -10.21 11.44
C GLU A 125 4.58 -11.63 11.27
N GLY A 126 5.47 -12.59 10.94
CA GLY A 126 5.14 -13.99 10.71
C GLY A 126 4.62 -14.33 9.30
N ILE A 127 4.44 -13.34 8.41
CA ILE A 127 3.98 -13.61 7.05
C ILE A 127 5.05 -14.30 6.22
N ALA A 128 6.30 -13.84 6.31
CA ALA A 128 7.40 -14.35 5.48
C ALA A 128 7.74 -15.82 5.76
N GLU A 129 7.47 -16.28 6.96
CA GLU A 129 7.73 -17.65 7.41
C GLU A 129 6.60 -18.62 7.05
N ASN A 130 5.46 -18.11 6.54
CA ASN A 130 4.27 -18.91 6.28
C ASN A 130 3.80 -18.79 4.82
N SER A 131 3.85 -19.88 4.09
CA SER A 131 3.50 -19.92 2.66
C SER A 131 2.02 -19.59 2.38
N ALA A 132 1.11 -19.96 3.28
CA ALA A 132 -0.30 -19.60 3.15
C ALA A 132 -0.50 -18.09 3.37
N ALA A 133 0.23 -17.51 4.33
CA ALA A 133 0.20 -16.07 4.57
C ALA A 133 0.75 -15.28 3.38
N LEU A 134 1.87 -15.74 2.78
CA LEU A 134 2.43 -15.14 1.56
C LEU A 134 1.45 -15.21 0.39
N PHE A 135 0.75 -16.34 0.21
CA PHE A 135 -0.28 -16.48 -0.82
C PHE A 135 -1.41 -15.45 -0.62
N ILE A 136 -1.92 -15.33 0.61
CA ILE A 136 -2.98 -14.38 0.94
C ILE A 136 -2.52 -12.93 0.76
N LEU A 137 -1.30 -12.59 1.18
CA LEU A 137 -0.74 -11.25 0.97
C LEU A 137 -0.67 -10.92 -0.52
N THR A 138 -0.15 -11.84 -1.34
CA THR A 138 -0.06 -11.65 -2.80
C THR A 138 -1.45 -11.45 -3.43
N LEU A 139 -2.47 -12.18 -2.95
CA LEU A 139 -3.84 -11.99 -3.37
C LEU A 139 -4.37 -10.60 -2.98
N ALA A 140 -4.10 -10.15 -1.74
CA ALA A 140 -4.50 -8.84 -1.25
C ALA A 140 -3.85 -7.71 -2.08
N ASP A 141 -2.57 -7.81 -2.39
CA ASP A 141 -1.86 -6.86 -3.27
C ASP A 141 -2.46 -6.84 -4.67
N GLY A 142 -2.87 -8.01 -5.19
CA GLY A 142 -3.60 -8.13 -6.45
C GLY A 142 -4.95 -7.40 -6.43
N LEU A 143 -5.71 -7.52 -5.34
CA LEU A 143 -6.97 -6.82 -5.14
C LEU A 143 -6.77 -5.30 -5.10
N TRP A 144 -5.73 -4.84 -4.39
CA TRP A 144 -5.42 -3.42 -4.27
C TRP A 144 -5.02 -2.78 -5.59
N THR A 145 -4.19 -3.46 -6.40
CA THR A 145 -3.70 -2.93 -7.67
C THR A 145 -4.67 -3.10 -8.83
N SER A 146 -5.59 -4.06 -8.74
CA SER A 146 -6.45 -4.52 -9.84
C SER A 146 -7.16 -3.37 -10.57
N ASP A 147 -7.77 -2.43 -9.84
CA ASP A 147 -8.55 -1.34 -10.41
C ASP A 147 -7.71 -0.32 -11.18
N HIS A 148 -6.40 -0.30 -10.93
CA HIS A 148 -5.48 0.67 -11.52
C HIS A 148 -4.68 0.13 -12.70
N VAL A 149 -4.53 -1.20 -12.78
CA VAL A 149 -3.67 -1.84 -13.79
C VAL A 149 -4.44 -2.70 -14.79
N ASN A 150 -5.67 -3.09 -14.46
CA ASN A 150 -6.49 -3.90 -15.37
C ASN A 150 -7.43 -3.03 -16.21
N PRO A 151 -7.53 -3.30 -17.53
CA PRO A 151 -8.48 -2.60 -18.39
C PRO A 151 -9.94 -2.89 -18.04
N THR A 152 -10.20 -4.01 -17.37
CA THR A 152 -11.51 -4.43 -16.84
C THR A 152 -11.43 -4.61 -15.34
N PRO A 153 -11.72 -3.56 -14.55
CA PRO A 153 -11.71 -3.65 -13.08
C PRO A 153 -12.74 -4.67 -12.58
N LEU A 154 -12.46 -5.24 -11.43
CA LEU A 154 -13.41 -6.13 -10.74
C LEU A 154 -14.68 -5.36 -10.36
N SER A 155 -15.84 -5.94 -10.62
CA SER A 155 -17.10 -5.44 -10.05
C SER A 155 -17.11 -5.60 -8.52
N ALA A 156 -17.96 -4.83 -7.85
CA ALA A 156 -18.11 -4.93 -6.38
C ALA A 156 -18.48 -6.36 -5.94
N THR A 157 -19.31 -7.07 -6.71
CA THR A 157 -19.72 -8.45 -6.41
C THR A 157 -18.54 -9.43 -6.57
N GLU A 158 -17.76 -9.31 -7.65
CA GLU A 158 -16.58 -10.17 -7.85
C GLU A 158 -15.53 -9.93 -6.76
N ARG A 159 -15.30 -8.68 -6.40
CA ARG A 159 -14.39 -8.29 -5.32
C ARG A 159 -14.83 -8.87 -3.98
N GLN A 160 -16.11 -8.75 -3.64
CA GLN A 160 -16.66 -9.32 -2.41
C GLN A 160 -16.50 -10.84 -2.38
N LEU A 161 -16.79 -11.53 -3.48
CA LEU A 161 -16.61 -12.96 -3.60
C LEU A 161 -15.16 -13.39 -3.34
N ILE A 162 -14.18 -12.67 -3.88
CA ILE A 162 -12.76 -12.95 -3.65
C ILE A 162 -12.40 -12.77 -2.18
N VAL A 163 -12.89 -11.70 -1.54
CA VAL A 163 -12.65 -11.45 -0.11
C VAL A 163 -13.25 -12.57 0.75
N GLU A 164 -14.47 -13.00 0.47
CA GLU A 164 -15.14 -14.09 1.18
C GLU A 164 -14.35 -15.41 1.03
N GLN A 165 -13.89 -15.72 -0.18
CA GLN A 165 -13.05 -16.89 -0.44
C GLN A 165 -11.70 -16.81 0.29
N ALA A 166 -11.06 -15.66 0.28
CA ALA A 166 -9.80 -15.44 1.00
C ALA A 166 -9.98 -15.62 2.52
N CYS A 167 -11.04 -15.05 3.09
CA CYS A 167 -11.35 -15.21 4.51
C CYS A 167 -11.67 -16.68 4.87
N ALA A 168 -12.44 -17.38 4.05
CA ALA A 168 -12.74 -18.80 4.24
C ALA A 168 -11.46 -19.66 4.13
N PHE A 169 -10.55 -19.33 3.21
CA PHE A 169 -9.25 -19.99 3.13
C PHE A 169 -8.43 -19.75 4.40
N ILE A 170 -8.34 -18.52 4.89
CA ILE A 170 -7.64 -18.18 6.15
C ILE A 170 -8.21 -19.02 7.31
N ASP A 171 -9.52 -19.17 7.40
CA ASP A 171 -10.16 -19.97 8.47
C ASP A 171 -9.89 -21.48 8.35
N SER A 172 -9.58 -21.97 7.16
CA SER A 172 -9.30 -23.39 6.89
C SER A 172 -7.85 -23.80 7.14
N VAL A 173 -6.93 -22.84 7.24
CA VAL A 173 -5.48 -23.09 7.37
C VAL A 173 -5.13 -23.48 8.81
N GLN A 174 -4.30 -24.53 8.96
CA GLN A 174 -3.64 -24.85 10.24
C GLN A 174 -2.37 -24.02 10.38
N TRP A 175 -2.49 -22.87 11.04
CA TRP A 175 -1.43 -21.86 11.11
C TRP A 175 -0.17 -22.32 11.84
N ASP A 176 -0.26 -23.29 12.73
CA ASP A 176 0.89 -23.84 13.46
C ASP A 176 1.84 -24.68 12.59
N SER A 177 1.39 -25.14 11.42
CA SER A 177 2.16 -26.03 10.54
C SER A 177 2.92 -25.32 9.41
N GLY A 178 2.61 -24.08 9.10
CA GLY A 178 3.25 -23.29 8.02
C GLY A 178 3.08 -23.87 6.60
N ARG A 179 2.30 -24.94 6.43
CA ARG A 179 2.13 -25.65 5.16
C ARG A 179 0.81 -25.27 4.49
N LEU A 180 0.87 -25.02 3.19
CA LEU A 180 -0.34 -24.99 2.35
C LEU A 180 -1.06 -26.36 2.42
N PRO A 181 -2.42 -26.37 2.35
CA PRO A 181 -3.18 -27.62 2.19
C PRO A 181 -2.61 -28.42 1.02
N ALA A 182 -2.46 -29.73 1.20
CA ALA A 182 -1.67 -30.65 0.35
C ALA A 182 -2.23 -30.92 -1.08
N HIS A 183 -2.98 -30.01 -1.70
CA HIS A 183 -3.63 -30.25 -2.98
C HIS A 183 -3.46 -29.11 -3.98
N VAL A 184 -2.20 -28.73 -4.26
CA VAL A 184 -1.91 -28.06 -5.53
C VAL A 184 -0.60 -28.60 -6.07
N ASP A 185 -0.66 -29.64 -6.91
CA ASP A 185 0.43 -30.01 -7.80
C ASP A 185 0.57 -28.91 -8.89
N ILE A 186 1.04 -27.73 -8.48
CA ILE A 186 1.39 -26.69 -9.45
C ILE A 186 2.76 -27.03 -10.01
N VAL A 187 2.75 -27.59 -11.20
CA VAL A 187 3.97 -27.69 -12.02
C VAL A 187 4.29 -26.27 -12.50
N PHE A 188 5.19 -25.60 -11.81
CA PHE A 188 5.73 -24.34 -12.31
C PHE A 188 6.57 -24.61 -13.57
N PRO A 189 6.25 -24.00 -14.73
CA PRO A 189 7.19 -24.02 -15.84
C PRO A 189 8.48 -23.36 -15.37
N SER A 190 9.62 -23.98 -15.63
CA SER A 190 10.95 -23.43 -15.29
C SER A 190 11.19 -22.17 -16.13
N TYR A 191 10.78 -21.01 -15.60
CA TYR A 191 11.18 -19.72 -16.15
C TYR A 191 12.61 -19.44 -15.69
N SER A 192 13.57 -19.58 -16.60
CA SER A 192 14.91 -19.03 -16.39
C SER A 192 14.81 -17.51 -16.53
N PHE A 193 14.77 -16.78 -15.42
CA PHE A 193 15.07 -15.35 -15.43
C PHE A 193 16.52 -15.20 -15.95
N ARG A 194 16.68 -14.71 -17.18
CA ARG A 194 17.98 -14.21 -17.60
C ARG A 194 18.31 -12.99 -16.73
N SER A 195 19.28 -13.14 -15.87
CA SER A 195 19.91 -12.02 -15.20
C SER A 195 20.46 -11.07 -16.27
N THR A 196 19.94 -9.84 -16.33
CA THR A 196 20.43 -8.77 -17.22
C THR A 196 21.73 -8.16 -16.73
N SER A 197 22.53 -8.86 -15.93
CA SER A 197 23.81 -8.38 -15.39
C SER A 197 25.03 -8.64 -16.31
N ASP A 198 24.85 -9.32 -17.47
CA ASP A 198 25.95 -9.56 -18.41
C ASP A 198 25.69 -8.91 -19.75
N SER A 199 25.96 -7.61 -19.88
CA SER A 199 26.44 -6.97 -21.13
C SER A 199 26.53 -5.44 -21.03
N LEU A 200 27.43 -4.93 -20.23
CA LEU A 200 28.03 -3.62 -20.46
C LEU A 200 29.55 -3.74 -20.26
N SER A 201 30.20 -4.35 -21.22
CA SER A 201 31.62 -4.14 -21.42
C SER A 201 31.79 -2.89 -22.27
N PRO A 202 32.54 -1.88 -21.83
CA PRO A 202 32.91 -0.76 -22.66
C PRO A 202 34.12 -1.18 -23.50
N SER A 203 33.90 -1.52 -24.75
CA SER A 203 34.99 -1.67 -25.71
C SER A 203 34.74 -0.78 -26.92
N GLY A 204 35.64 0.19 -27.09
CA GLY A 204 35.91 0.81 -28.40
C GLY A 204 35.61 2.30 -28.51
N LEU A 205 36.52 3.12 -28.01
CA LEU A 205 36.86 4.40 -28.60
C LEU A 205 38.34 4.35 -28.89
N GLU A 206 38.69 4.06 -30.13
CA GLU A 206 39.84 4.60 -30.86
C GLU A 206 39.34 5.51 -31.97
#